data_0253542f15c17228bcf40ba8adef52aa
#
_entry.id   0253542f15c17228bcf40ba8adef52aa
#
_cell.length_a   1.000
_cell.length_b   1.000
_cell.length_c   1.000
_cell.angle_alpha   90.00
_cell.angle_beta   90.00
_cell.angle_gamma   90.00
#
_symmetry.space_group_name_H-M   'P 1'
#
loop_
_entity.id
_entity.type
_entity.pdbx_description
1 polymer ?
#
loop_
_entity_poly.entity_id
_entity_poly.type
_entity_poly.pdbx_seq_one_letter_code
_entity_poly.pdbx_strand_id
1 'polypeptide(L)'
;NYSVGIPNVLASYPVSGGQASITDPEDAAVWEYLCSILPLDARQKITEFNLFTDGTSNVLAYTSPIQEDGVTDNTRFSISIDYYDVYDENGEKRDWSKLAYTILHEYGHVLLEDETQIDLTVGSGTHDPAGFIEGSFRKAFYDAFWKDLGDTGVGDYDQNPTRYVSRYGANYFHEDIADTFAVFVLGGEPQ
;
A
#
# COMPACT_ATOMS: atom_id res chain seq x y z
N ASN A 1 1.49 3.94 -22.99
CA ASN A 1 0.13 3.63 -22.56
C ASN A 1 0.13 2.21 -22.02
N TYR A 2 0.47 2.02 -20.76
CA TYR A 2 0.14 0.78 -20.06
C TYR A 2 -1.35 0.88 -19.69
N SER A 3 -2.18 0.15 -20.39
CA SER A 3 -3.53 -0.17 -19.96
C SER A 3 -3.38 -1.12 -18.79
N VAL A 4 -3.32 -0.60 -17.58
CA VAL A 4 -3.49 -1.41 -16.36
C VAL A 4 -4.92 -1.94 -16.47
N GLY A 5 -5.08 -3.24 -16.63
CA GLY A 5 -6.39 -3.88 -16.57
C GLY A 5 -7.04 -3.50 -15.25
N ILE A 6 -8.33 -3.18 -15.26
CA ILE A 6 -9.07 -2.93 -14.02
C ILE A 6 -8.94 -4.22 -13.19
N PRO A 7 -8.41 -4.18 -11.97
CA PRO A 7 -8.30 -5.35 -11.13
C PRO A 7 -9.68 -6.01 -10.98
N ASN A 8 -9.77 -7.30 -11.22
CA ASN A 8 -10.99 -8.05 -11.03
C ASN A 8 -11.05 -8.55 -9.58
N VAL A 9 -11.92 -7.97 -8.77
CA VAL A 9 -12.14 -8.41 -7.39
C VAL A 9 -12.80 -9.78 -7.39
N LEU A 10 -12.14 -10.76 -6.82
CA LEU A 10 -12.60 -12.15 -6.67
C LEU A 10 -13.44 -12.33 -5.41
N ALA A 11 -13.01 -11.71 -4.31
CA ALA A 11 -13.70 -11.72 -3.03
C ALA A 11 -13.49 -10.39 -2.30
N SER A 12 -14.51 -9.95 -1.53
CA SER A 12 -14.46 -8.76 -0.70
C SER A 12 -15.08 -9.04 0.66
N TYR A 13 -14.39 -8.65 1.71
CA TYR A 13 -14.75 -8.90 3.10
C TYR A 13 -14.76 -7.60 3.89
N PRO A 14 -15.90 -7.25 4.54
CA PRO A 14 -15.94 -6.11 5.43
C PRO A 14 -15.08 -6.38 6.67
N VAL A 15 -14.30 -5.37 7.05
CA VAL A 15 -13.49 -5.37 8.26
C VAL A 15 -14.08 -4.38 9.27
N SER A 16 -14.29 -4.83 10.50
CA SER A 16 -14.82 -4.01 11.58
C SER A 16 -13.96 -4.17 12.83
N GLY A 17 -13.48 -3.04 13.38
CA GLY A 17 -12.57 -3.06 14.52
C GLY A 17 -11.30 -3.89 14.27
N GLY A 18 -10.79 -3.88 13.03
CA GLY A 18 -9.61 -4.64 12.63
C GLY A 18 -9.82 -6.17 12.52
N GLN A 19 -11.08 -6.64 12.43
CA GLN A 19 -11.46 -8.05 12.34
C GLN A 19 -12.34 -8.29 11.12
N ALA A 20 -12.13 -9.39 10.40
CA ALA A 20 -12.99 -9.87 9.34
C ALA A 20 -13.52 -11.28 9.66
N SER A 21 -14.74 -11.58 9.20
CA SER A 21 -15.32 -12.91 9.27
C SER A 21 -15.27 -13.55 7.89
N ILE A 22 -14.31 -14.43 7.68
CA ILE A 22 -14.07 -15.09 6.39
C ILE A 22 -14.34 -16.57 6.54
N THR A 23 -15.20 -17.10 5.68
CA THR A 23 -15.61 -18.52 5.74
C THR A 23 -14.85 -19.40 4.76
N ASP A 24 -14.34 -18.82 3.67
CA ASP A 24 -13.46 -19.53 2.76
C ASP A 24 -12.09 -19.76 3.44
N PRO A 25 -11.59 -21.00 3.49
CA PRO A 25 -10.36 -21.31 4.23
C PRO A 25 -9.08 -20.76 3.60
N GLU A 26 -9.04 -20.60 2.27
CA GLU A 26 -7.89 -20.03 1.57
C GLU A 26 -7.81 -18.52 1.81
N ASP A 27 -8.94 -17.85 1.65
CA ASP A 27 -9.05 -16.40 1.89
C ASP A 27 -8.80 -16.07 3.38
N ALA A 28 -9.33 -16.90 4.29
CA ALA A 28 -9.10 -16.76 5.72
C ALA A 28 -7.60 -16.89 6.07
N ALA A 29 -6.87 -17.79 5.43
CA ALA A 29 -5.44 -17.96 5.66
C ALA A 29 -4.64 -16.72 5.25
N VAL A 30 -5.00 -16.04 4.15
CA VAL A 30 -4.36 -14.78 3.74
C VAL A 30 -4.64 -13.67 4.75
N TRP A 31 -5.91 -13.54 5.19
CA TRP A 31 -6.28 -12.57 6.24
C TRP A 31 -5.56 -12.84 7.57
N GLU A 32 -5.50 -14.09 8.01
CA GLU A 32 -4.77 -14.48 9.23
C GLU A 32 -3.28 -14.15 9.13
N TYR A 33 -2.68 -14.36 7.95
CA TYR A 33 -1.29 -13.97 7.73
C TYR A 33 -1.11 -12.44 7.83
N LEU A 34 -1.99 -11.65 7.20
CA LEU A 34 -2.00 -10.20 7.36
C LEU A 34 -2.13 -9.80 8.83
N CYS A 35 -3.02 -10.46 9.58
CA CYS A 35 -3.19 -10.23 11.02
C CYS A 35 -1.93 -10.58 11.84
N SER A 36 -1.11 -11.51 11.38
CA SER A 36 0.16 -11.85 12.03
C SER A 36 1.25 -10.78 11.84
N ILE A 37 1.14 -10.01 10.75
CA ILE A 37 2.08 -8.90 10.41
C ILE A 37 1.61 -7.58 11.02
N LEU A 38 0.32 -7.26 10.88
CA LEU A 38 -0.26 -6.01 11.36
C LEU A 38 -0.99 -6.24 12.70
N PRO A 39 -0.56 -5.62 13.80
CA PRO A 39 -1.27 -5.71 15.07
C PRO A 39 -2.67 -5.10 15.00
N LEU A 40 -3.53 -5.41 15.97
CA LEU A 40 -4.92 -4.99 15.96
C LEU A 40 -5.11 -3.48 15.82
N ASP A 41 -4.27 -2.70 16.50
CA ASP A 41 -4.34 -1.23 16.47
C ASP A 41 -4.01 -0.69 15.06
N ALA A 42 -3.08 -1.32 14.36
CA ALA A 42 -2.73 -0.96 12.99
C ALA A 42 -3.88 -1.20 12.01
N ARG A 43 -4.72 -2.21 12.25
CA ARG A 43 -5.83 -2.57 11.36
C ARG A 43 -7.11 -1.74 11.56
N GLN A 44 -7.16 -0.80 12.51
CA GLN A 44 -8.38 -0.05 12.83
C GLN A 44 -8.91 0.81 11.67
N LYS A 45 -8.02 1.27 10.79
CA LYS A 45 -8.39 2.07 9.60
C LYS A 45 -8.70 1.22 8.37
N ILE A 46 -8.40 -0.07 8.40
CA ILE A 46 -8.76 -1.01 7.33
C ILE A 46 -10.22 -1.42 7.54
N THR A 47 -11.09 -1.08 6.60
CA THR A 47 -12.52 -1.38 6.65
C THR A 47 -12.96 -2.36 5.58
N GLU A 48 -12.08 -2.70 4.65
CA GLU A 48 -12.32 -3.67 3.59
C GLU A 48 -11.04 -4.45 3.27
N PHE A 49 -11.17 -5.77 3.15
CA PHE A 49 -10.12 -6.68 2.69
C PHE A 49 -10.57 -7.35 1.41
N ASN A 50 -9.77 -7.27 0.36
CA ASN A 50 -10.09 -7.82 -0.95
C ASN A 50 -9.04 -8.82 -1.42
N LEU A 51 -9.50 -9.85 -2.11
CA LEU A 51 -8.68 -10.65 -3.00
C LEU A 51 -9.07 -10.30 -4.44
N PHE A 52 -8.09 -10.03 -5.28
CA PHE A 52 -8.29 -9.65 -6.66
C PHE A 52 -7.40 -10.46 -7.60
N THR A 53 -7.56 -10.27 -8.89
CA THR A 53 -6.58 -10.67 -9.90
C THR A 53 -6.43 -9.59 -10.95
N ASP A 54 -5.20 -9.34 -11.34
CA ASP A 54 -4.85 -8.47 -12.46
C ASP A 54 -4.48 -9.24 -13.73
N GLY A 55 -4.58 -10.57 -13.68
CA GLY A 55 -4.29 -11.48 -14.79
C GLY A 55 -2.78 -11.64 -15.02
N THR A 56 -2.25 -10.91 -15.99
CA THR A 56 -0.83 -10.96 -16.37
C THR A 56 -0.04 -9.72 -16.00
N SER A 57 -0.69 -8.72 -15.41
CA SER A 57 -0.02 -7.57 -14.82
C SER A 57 0.73 -8.03 -13.57
N ASN A 58 1.52 -7.20 -12.96
CA ASN A 58 2.37 -7.61 -11.84
C ASN A 58 2.13 -6.69 -10.64
N VAL A 59 0.84 -6.50 -10.30
CA VAL A 59 0.42 -5.78 -9.09
C VAL A 59 0.18 -6.81 -8.00
N LEU A 60 1.07 -6.89 -7.03
CA LEU A 60 1.01 -7.88 -5.93
C LEU A 60 -0.08 -7.55 -4.91
N ALA A 61 -0.26 -6.27 -4.65
CA ALA A 61 -1.27 -5.73 -3.74
C ALA A 61 -1.52 -4.26 -4.07
N TYR A 62 -2.57 -3.70 -3.51
CA TYR A 62 -2.78 -2.25 -3.48
C TYR A 62 -3.67 -1.85 -2.31
N THR A 63 -3.50 -0.61 -1.89
CA THR A 63 -4.32 0.05 -0.86
C THR A 63 -4.99 1.27 -1.47
N SER A 64 -6.22 1.55 -1.05
CA SER A 64 -6.94 2.74 -1.47
C SER A 64 -7.80 3.29 -0.34
N PRO A 65 -7.89 4.62 -0.19
CA PRO A 65 -8.94 5.24 0.61
C PRO A 65 -10.32 4.84 0.09
N ILE A 66 -11.29 4.71 0.98
CA ILE A 66 -12.65 4.36 0.60
C ILE A 66 -13.28 5.49 -0.23
N GLN A 67 -14.01 5.12 -1.28
CA GLN A 67 -14.78 6.04 -2.11
C GLN A 67 -16.27 5.86 -1.84
N GLU A 68 -16.95 6.92 -1.38
CA GLU A 68 -18.41 6.94 -1.21
C GLU A 68 -19.01 8.13 -1.96
N ASP A 69 -19.95 7.88 -2.85
CA ASP A 69 -20.63 8.92 -3.66
C ASP A 69 -19.66 9.87 -4.41
N GLY A 70 -18.50 9.35 -4.82
CA GLY A 70 -17.46 10.13 -5.50
C GLY A 70 -16.61 11.00 -4.56
N VAL A 71 -16.75 10.83 -3.25
CA VAL A 71 -15.92 11.49 -2.24
C VAL A 71 -14.91 10.49 -1.67
N THR A 72 -13.65 10.90 -1.63
CA THR A 72 -12.57 10.11 -1.02
C THR A 72 -12.60 10.29 0.50
N ASP A 73 -12.69 9.17 1.23
CA ASP A 73 -12.61 9.13 2.68
C ASP A 73 -11.27 8.52 3.11
N ASN A 74 -10.31 9.36 3.45
CA ASN A 74 -8.98 8.94 3.92
C ASN A 74 -8.90 8.68 5.43
N THR A 75 -10.03 8.47 6.09
CA THR A 75 -10.11 7.89 7.42
C THR A 75 -10.26 6.37 7.39
N ARG A 76 -10.66 5.82 6.22
CA ARG A 76 -10.94 4.40 5.99
C ARG A 76 -10.29 3.91 4.71
N PHE A 77 -9.78 2.69 4.75
CA PHE A 77 -9.00 2.11 3.64
C PHE A 77 -9.47 0.69 3.31
N SER A 78 -9.34 0.34 2.05
CA SER A 78 -9.29 -1.05 1.60
C SER A 78 -7.84 -1.50 1.46
N ILE A 79 -7.58 -2.78 1.73
CA ILE A 79 -6.33 -3.46 1.36
C ILE A 79 -6.66 -4.65 0.49
N SER A 80 -5.99 -4.77 -0.65
CA SER A 80 -6.25 -5.76 -1.67
C SER A 80 -4.98 -6.54 -1.99
N ILE A 81 -5.07 -7.88 -2.05
CA ILE A 81 -3.94 -8.76 -2.35
C ILE A 81 -4.30 -9.59 -3.59
N ASP A 82 -3.35 -9.74 -4.52
CA ASP A 82 -3.57 -10.59 -5.71
C ASP A 82 -3.58 -12.06 -5.28
N TYR A 83 -4.69 -12.75 -5.62
CA TYR A 83 -4.89 -14.15 -5.29
C TYR A 83 -3.83 -15.05 -5.93
N TYR A 84 -3.45 -14.78 -7.17
CA TYR A 84 -2.47 -15.62 -7.88
C TYR A 84 -1.01 -15.35 -7.47
N ASP A 85 -0.75 -14.34 -6.66
CA ASP A 85 0.55 -14.16 -6.00
C ASP A 85 0.66 -14.94 -4.69
N VAL A 86 -0.46 -15.34 -4.10
CA VAL A 86 -0.50 -16.14 -2.86
C VAL A 86 -0.85 -17.61 -3.09
N TYR A 87 -1.61 -17.93 -4.15
CA TYR A 87 -1.93 -19.29 -4.57
C TYR A 87 -1.64 -19.49 -6.05
N ASP A 88 -1.40 -20.71 -6.47
CA ASP A 88 -1.27 -21.06 -7.89
C ASP A 88 -2.64 -21.41 -8.52
N GLU A 89 -2.63 -21.78 -9.79
CA GLU A 89 -3.83 -22.15 -10.56
C GLU A 89 -4.56 -23.40 -10.00
N ASN A 90 -3.89 -24.19 -9.16
CA ASN A 90 -4.46 -25.39 -8.52
C ASN A 90 -4.91 -25.09 -7.08
N GLY A 91 -4.81 -23.85 -6.60
CA GLY A 91 -5.08 -23.47 -5.22
C GLY A 91 -3.96 -23.88 -4.25
N GLU A 92 -2.77 -24.23 -4.75
CA GLU A 92 -1.65 -24.56 -3.88
C GLU A 92 -0.94 -23.26 -3.42
N LYS A 93 -0.67 -23.20 -2.12
CA LYS A 93 0.00 -22.04 -1.50
C LYS A 93 1.38 -21.80 -2.10
N ARG A 94 1.63 -20.57 -2.56
CA ARG A 94 2.95 -20.12 -3.00
C ARG A 94 3.87 -19.81 -1.82
N ASP A 95 5.10 -19.42 -2.11
CA ASP A 95 6.04 -18.92 -1.10
C ASP A 95 5.64 -17.50 -0.65
N TRP A 96 5.22 -17.38 0.60
CA TRP A 96 4.82 -16.11 1.23
C TRP A 96 5.97 -15.36 1.91
N SER A 97 7.22 -15.75 1.67
CA SER A 97 8.37 -15.10 2.29
C SER A 97 8.45 -13.59 2.05
N LYS A 98 7.96 -13.14 0.89
CA LYS A 98 7.92 -11.72 0.51
C LYS A 98 6.60 -11.03 0.83
N LEU A 99 5.56 -11.78 1.15
CA LEU A 99 4.23 -11.21 1.40
C LEU A 99 4.22 -10.26 2.62
N ALA A 100 5.06 -10.53 3.62
CA ALA A 100 5.21 -9.63 4.77
C ALA A 100 5.68 -8.23 4.35
N TYR A 101 6.65 -8.15 3.42
CA TYR A 101 7.11 -6.88 2.87
C TYR A 101 5.98 -6.16 2.13
N THR A 102 5.28 -6.88 1.25
CA THR A 102 4.15 -6.33 0.49
C THR A 102 3.06 -5.78 1.42
N ILE A 103 2.65 -6.55 2.45
CA ILE A 103 1.66 -6.10 3.44
C ILE A 103 2.12 -4.84 4.18
N LEU A 104 3.39 -4.76 4.57
CA LEU A 104 3.94 -3.59 5.25
C LEU A 104 4.05 -2.39 4.31
N HIS A 105 4.39 -2.59 3.05
CA HIS A 105 4.40 -1.55 2.03
C HIS A 105 2.99 -0.96 1.87
N GLU A 106 1.98 -1.81 1.66
CA GLU A 106 0.59 -1.38 1.53
C GLU A 106 0.07 -0.68 2.80
N TYR A 107 0.45 -1.18 3.97
CA TYR A 107 0.12 -0.49 5.21
C TYR A 107 0.84 0.85 5.35
N GLY A 108 2.02 0.99 4.76
CA GLY A 108 2.70 2.27 4.60
C GLY A 108 1.80 3.31 3.92
N HIS A 109 1.09 2.96 2.86
CA HIS A 109 0.12 3.84 2.21
C HIS A 109 -1.03 4.20 3.15
N VAL A 110 -1.59 3.26 3.93
CA VAL A 110 -2.63 3.57 4.94
C VAL A 110 -2.15 4.64 5.92
N LEU A 111 -0.91 4.50 6.43
CA LEU A 111 -0.35 5.47 7.39
C LEU A 111 -0.09 6.85 6.79
N LEU A 112 0.26 6.89 5.50
CA LEU A 112 0.77 8.09 4.84
C LEU A 112 -0.28 8.84 4.03
N GLU A 113 -1.44 8.22 3.80
CA GLU A 113 -2.56 8.84 3.09
C GLU A 113 -3.73 9.18 4.02
N ASP A 114 -3.60 8.91 5.31
CA ASP A 114 -4.66 9.19 6.27
C ASP A 114 -4.85 10.70 6.55
N GLU A 115 -5.98 11.02 7.15
CA GLU A 115 -6.39 12.41 7.45
C GLU A 115 -5.39 13.20 8.29
N THR A 116 -4.47 12.53 9.02
CA THR A 116 -3.42 13.20 9.80
C THR A 116 -2.20 13.60 8.95
N GLN A 117 -2.13 13.08 7.72
CA GLN A 117 -1.02 13.30 6.81
C GLN A 117 -1.40 14.20 5.64
N ILE A 118 -2.67 14.14 5.19
CA ILE A 118 -3.17 14.84 4.02
C ILE A 118 -4.53 15.49 4.31
N ASP A 119 -4.63 16.77 3.95
CA ASP A 119 -5.89 17.48 3.84
C ASP A 119 -6.39 17.40 2.38
N LEU A 120 -7.37 16.55 2.12
CA LEU A 120 -7.96 16.37 0.79
C LEU A 120 -8.80 17.56 0.33
N THR A 121 -9.07 18.54 1.19
CA THR A 121 -9.74 19.79 0.79
C THR A 121 -8.78 20.78 0.13
N VAL A 122 -7.48 20.50 0.22
CA VAL A 122 -6.39 21.30 -0.36
C VAL A 122 -5.65 20.42 -1.38
N GLY A 123 -5.33 20.99 -2.52
CA GLY A 123 -4.63 20.25 -3.57
C GLY A 123 -5.57 19.44 -4.47
N SER A 124 -4.99 18.62 -5.33
CA SER A 124 -5.69 17.87 -6.40
C SER A 124 -5.80 16.35 -6.11
N GLY A 125 -5.52 15.92 -4.89
CA GLY A 125 -5.59 14.52 -4.48
C GLY A 125 -4.50 14.12 -3.49
N THR A 126 -4.41 12.81 -3.20
CA THR A 126 -3.49 12.28 -2.18
C THR A 126 -2.00 12.51 -2.49
N HIS A 127 -1.64 12.75 -3.74
CA HIS A 127 -0.23 12.92 -4.14
C HIS A 127 0.19 14.38 -4.33
N ASP A 128 -0.73 15.33 -4.17
CA ASP A 128 -0.40 16.76 -4.29
C ASP A 128 0.24 17.29 -3.00
N PRO A 129 1.52 17.75 -3.06
CA PRO A 129 2.20 18.28 -1.88
C PRO A 129 1.51 19.49 -1.22
N ALA A 130 0.64 20.19 -1.95
CA ALA A 130 -0.15 21.29 -1.40
C ALA A 130 -1.10 20.83 -0.28
N GLY A 131 -1.56 19.57 -0.33
CA GLY A 131 -2.42 18.97 0.70
C GLY A 131 -1.66 18.37 1.87
N PHE A 132 -0.33 18.32 1.88
CA PHE A 132 0.42 17.69 2.96
C PHE A 132 0.37 18.54 4.24
N ILE A 133 -0.05 17.91 5.34
CA ILE A 133 -0.24 18.60 6.62
C ILE A 133 1.12 18.96 7.22
N GLU A 134 1.24 20.21 7.66
CA GLU A 134 2.46 20.70 8.30
C GLU A 134 2.78 19.93 9.58
N GLY A 135 4.01 19.44 9.70
CA GLY A 135 4.46 18.59 10.81
C GLY A 135 4.10 17.11 10.66
N SER A 136 3.41 16.69 9.59
CA SER A 136 3.18 15.28 9.30
C SER A 136 4.48 14.56 8.86
N PHE A 137 4.51 13.24 9.05
CA PHE A 137 5.64 12.43 8.55
C PHE A 137 5.77 12.49 7.03
N ARG A 138 4.64 12.49 6.32
CA ARG A 138 4.61 12.59 4.88
C ARG A 138 5.27 13.87 4.38
N LYS A 139 4.88 15.02 4.96
CA LYS A 139 5.50 16.30 4.62
C LYS A 139 6.98 16.36 4.98
N ALA A 140 7.35 15.88 6.15
CA ALA A 140 8.74 15.85 6.59
C ALA A 140 9.63 15.02 5.65
N PHE A 141 9.15 13.84 5.23
CA PHE A 141 9.86 13.00 4.26
C PHE A 141 9.97 13.67 2.88
N TYR A 142 8.86 14.24 2.39
CA TYR A 142 8.86 14.97 1.13
C TYR A 142 9.84 16.15 1.14
N ASP A 143 9.81 17.00 2.17
CA ASP A 143 10.68 18.15 2.29
C ASP A 143 12.16 17.76 2.38
N ALA A 144 12.46 16.62 3.02
CA ALA A 144 13.83 16.14 3.18
C ALA A 144 14.42 15.48 1.92
N PHE A 145 13.61 14.77 1.16
CA PHE A 145 14.13 13.87 0.12
C PHE A 145 13.59 14.13 -1.29
N TRP A 146 12.40 14.73 -1.45
CA TRP A 146 11.72 14.83 -2.74
C TRP A 146 11.46 16.23 -3.26
N LYS A 147 11.41 17.22 -2.40
CA LYS A 147 11.05 18.60 -2.75
C LYS A 147 11.82 19.19 -3.93
N ASP A 148 13.09 18.86 -4.07
CA ASP A 148 13.96 19.37 -5.12
C ASP A 148 14.05 18.45 -6.35
N LEU A 149 13.36 17.29 -6.34
CA LEU A 149 13.37 16.32 -7.44
C LEU A 149 12.24 16.52 -8.46
N GLY A 150 11.17 17.24 -8.08
CA GLY A 150 9.94 17.31 -8.86
C GLY A 150 9.14 15.99 -8.77
N ASP A 151 8.20 15.80 -9.70
CA ASP A 151 7.19 14.74 -9.60
C ASP A 151 7.71 13.32 -9.90
N THR A 152 8.94 13.17 -10.40
CA THR A 152 9.48 11.88 -10.78
C THR A 152 10.98 11.76 -10.43
N GLY A 153 11.29 10.81 -9.54
CA GLY A 153 12.68 10.40 -9.27
C GLY A 153 13.25 9.38 -10.26
N VAL A 154 12.54 9.06 -11.33
CA VAL A 154 12.83 7.96 -12.28
C VAL A 154 14.24 8.04 -12.91
N GLY A 155 14.82 9.20 -13.06
CA GLY A 155 16.18 9.35 -13.59
C GLY A 155 17.29 9.34 -12.54
N ASP A 156 16.93 9.40 -11.27
CA ASP A 156 17.91 9.60 -10.18
C ASP A 156 18.46 8.29 -9.62
N TYR A 157 17.66 7.21 -9.61
CA TYR A 157 18.08 5.92 -9.01
C TYR A 157 19.39 5.38 -9.63
N ASP A 158 19.52 5.42 -10.95
CA ASP A 158 20.70 4.88 -11.63
C ASP A 158 21.98 5.71 -11.34
N GLN A 159 21.79 6.99 -10.94
CA GLN A 159 22.89 7.89 -10.56
C GLN A 159 23.14 7.88 -9.04
N ASN A 160 22.10 7.67 -8.26
CA ASN A 160 22.11 7.75 -6.79
C ASN A 160 21.40 6.55 -6.14
N PRO A 161 21.86 5.31 -6.38
CA PRO A 161 21.13 4.11 -5.92
C PRO A 161 21.05 4.01 -4.39
N THR A 162 21.94 4.65 -3.66
CA THR A 162 21.94 4.66 -2.19
C THR A 162 20.96 5.66 -1.58
N ARG A 163 20.29 6.46 -2.39
CA ARG A 163 19.29 7.42 -1.95
C ARG A 163 17.96 6.77 -1.63
N TYR A 164 17.65 5.68 -2.29
CA TYR A 164 16.38 4.96 -2.21
C TYR A 164 16.58 3.57 -1.62
N VAL A 165 15.57 3.05 -0.96
CA VAL A 165 15.59 1.67 -0.43
C VAL A 165 15.34 0.64 -1.52
N SER A 166 14.68 1.03 -2.61
CA SER A 166 14.41 0.16 -3.76
C SER A 166 14.38 0.94 -5.07
N ARG A 167 14.52 0.21 -6.20
CA ARG A 167 14.31 0.80 -7.52
C ARG A 167 12.83 1.15 -7.77
N TYR A 168 11.91 0.40 -7.16
CA TYR A 168 10.48 0.65 -7.25
C TYR A 168 10.12 1.95 -6.53
N GLY A 169 10.57 2.13 -5.30
CA GLY A 169 10.37 3.36 -4.54
C GLY A 169 10.89 4.62 -5.25
N ALA A 170 11.97 4.50 -6.02
CA ALA A 170 12.50 5.64 -6.79
C ALA A 170 11.56 6.16 -7.89
N ASN A 171 10.50 5.43 -8.26
CA ASN A 171 9.56 5.90 -9.28
C ASN A 171 8.72 7.08 -8.80
N TYR A 172 8.22 7.00 -7.57
CA TYR A 172 7.31 8.01 -7.01
C TYR A 172 7.56 8.20 -5.52
N PHE A 173 7.35 9.41 -5.04
CA PHE A 173 7.49 9.78 -3.64
C PHE A 173 6.69 8.88 -2.69
N HIS A 174 5.44 8.55 -3.02
CA HIS A 174 4.58 7.75 -2.17
C HIS A 174 5.03 6.28 -2.10
N GLU A 175 5.66 5.77 -3.15
CA GLU A 175 6.25 4.44 -3.17
C GLU A 175 7.54 4.39 -2.35
N ASP A 176 8.38 5.43 -2.45
CA ASP A 176 9.64 5.50 -1.70
C ASP A 176 9.42 5.54 -0.18
N ILE A 177 8.43 6.29 0.27
CA ILE A 177 8.11 6.37 1.70
C ILE A 177 7.46 5.07 2.21
N ALA A 178 6.61 4.40 1.40
CA ALA A 178 6.02 3.11 1.74
C ALA A 178 7.08 1.99 1.80
N ASP A 179 7.98 1.93 0.83
CA ASP A 179 9.13 1.01 0.82
C ASP A 179 10.05 1.26 2.01
N THR A 180 10.36 2.54 2.30
CA THR A 180 11.19 2.92 3.45
C THR A 180 10.56 2.47 4.76
N PHE A 181 9.24 2.62 4.91
CA PHE A 181 8.51 2.13 6.08
C PHE A 181 8.62 0.60 6.22
N ALA A 182 8.37 -0.15 5.14
CA ALA A 182 8.44 -1.61 5.14
C ALA A 182 9.83 -2.11 5.53
N VAL A 183 10.88 -1.56 4.93
CA VAL A 183 12.28 -1.90 5.25
C VAL A 183 12.62 -1.56 6.70
N PHE A 184 12.20 -0.39 7.18
CA PHE A 184 12.43 0.03 8.56
C PHE A 184 11.79 -0.94 9.58
N VAL A 185 10.53 -1.34 9.36
CA VAL A 185 9.82 -2.26 10.25
C VAL A 185 10.44 -3.65 10.26
N LEU A 186 10.86 -4.15 9.09
CA LEU A 186 11.54 -5.45 8.99
C LEU A 186 12.95 -5.45 9.56
N GLY A 187 13.50 -4.28 9.90
CA GLY A 187 14.87 -4.12 10.43
C GLY A 187 15.93 -4.62 9.47
N GLY A 188 15.60 -4.64 8.18
CA GLY A 188 16.36 -5.32 7.15
C GLY A 188 17.03 -4.40 6.15
N GLU A 189 17.75 -5.03 5.25
CA GLU A 189 18.35 -4.40 4.10
C GLU A 189 17.29 -4.15 3.01
N PRO A 190 17.47 -3.13 2.16
CA PRO A 190 16.63 -2.89 0.99
C PRO A 190 16.56 -4.13 0.10
N GLN A 191 15.41 -4.39 -0.49
CA GLN A 191 15.18 -5.57 -1.36
C GLN A 191 15.35 -5.23 -2.84
#